data_12ffcbcbc3011c73a118f5956cea2287
#
_entry.id   12ffcbcbc3011c73a118f5956cea2287
#
_cell.length_a   1.000
_cell.length_b   1.000
_cell.length_c   1.000
_cell.angle_alpha   90.00
_cell.angle_beta   90.00
_cell.angle_gamma   90.00
#
_symmetry.space_group_name_H-M   'P 1'
#
loop_
_entity.id
_entity.type
_entity.pdbx_description
1 polymer ?
#
loop_
_entity_poly.entity_id
_entity_poly.type
_entity_poly.pdbx_seq_one_letter_code
_entity_poly.pdbx_strand_id
1 'polypeptide(L)'
;KRVGAVICNFNKKEDVLNCIQSVLESKYTDYDLYVVDNASSDGSAEAIREKYGSQVTVLVNAENLGGSGGFNTGLRKALEKGYEYLYCLDNDVLVDENAMGELVAFLDTHPDSGMAGSRVYHMENPGVIQQFGQIVDFKDYCTEAKFLGKTDADGIPDVEYSDAVAACSLMVRKSLIDEIGLMPEDNFLYWDDTEWGYCCNLAGYKVASVGSSVVLHRMGAKKEVVNTFPTYYAWRNWIYFFMKYTPQDEWEKMCDTFLNSVFEVQYEGMYRGEYNKAKTVMFAYDDAIHGVRGKAAD
;
A
#
# COMPACT_ATOMS: atom_id res chain seq x y z
N LYS A 1 -20.51 -5.72 13.68
CA LYS A 1 -20.00 -5.45 12.33
C LYS A 1 -18.92 -6.47 11.98
N ARG A 2 -18.89 -6.90 10.69
CA ARG A 2 -17.92 -7.89 10.22
C ARG A 2 -16.63 -7.24 9.71
N VAL A 3 -16.68 -5.97 9.23
CA VAL A 3 -15.55 -5.27 8.66
C VAL A 3 -15.18 -4.04 9.47
N GLY A 4 -13.90 -3.87 9.79
CA GLY A 4 -13.31 -2.62 10.23
C GLY A 4 -12.56 -1.97 9.06
N ALA A 5 -13.15 -0.93 8.45
CA ALA A 5 -12.50 -0.21 7.38
C ALA A 5 -11.62 0.91 7.93
N VAL A 6 -10.41 1.07 7.41
CA VAL A 6 -9.40 2.02 7.86
C VAL A 6 -8.91 2.85 6.68
N ILE A 7 -9.11 4.15 6.71
CA ILE A 7 -8.52 5.11 5.77
C ILE A 7 -7.34 5.79 6.46
N CYS A 8 -6.17 5.81 5.81
CA CYS A 8 -5.00 6.56 6.29
C CYS A 8 -4.88 7.88 5.52
N ASN A 9 -4.87 9.03 6.23
CA ASN A 9 -4.81 10.36 5.64
C ASN A 9 -3.58 11.15 6.09
N PHE A 10 -2.92 11.80 5.15
CA PHE A 10 -1.90 12.80 5.42
C PHE A 10 -1.96 13.94 4.39
N ASN A 11 -2.36 15.14 4.83
CA ASN A 11 -2.37 16.37 4.04
C ASN A 11 -3.08 16.26 2.67
N LYS A 12 -4.24 15.59 2.62
CA LYS A 12 -5.07 15.44 1.42
C LYS A 12 -6.56 15.62 1.77
N LYS A 13 -6.89 16.79 2.32
CA LYS A 13 -8.24 17.10 2.85
C LYS A 13 -9.36 16.79 1.86
N GLU A 14 -9.28 17.29 0.63
CA GLU A 14 -10.35 17.12 -0.36
C GLU A 14 -10.45 15.64 -0.81
N ASP A 15 -9.31 14.97 -1.02
CA ASP A 15 -9.30 13.59 -1.44
C ASP A 15 -9.89 12.68 -0.36
N VAL A 16 -9.50 12.85 0.92
CA VAL A 16 -10.04 12.02 2.01
C VAL A 16 -11.54 12.22 2.21
N LEU A 17 -12.06 13.43 2.04
CA LEU A 17 -13.51 13.67 2.11
C LEU A 17 -14.27 12.94 0.99
N ASN A 18 -13.72 12.90 -0.22
CA ASN A 18 -14.30 12.15 -1.34
C ASN A 18 -14.18 10.63 -1.11
N CYS A 19 -13.05 10.15 -0.61
CA CYS A 19 -12.86 8.74 -0.26
C CYS A 19 -13.88 8.29 0.79
N ILE A 20 -14.02 9.02 1.89
CA ILE A 20 -15.02 8.74 2.94
C ILE A 20 -16.42 8.68 2.34
N GLN A 21 -16.79 9.66 1.50
CA GLN A 21 -18.10 9.69 0.87
C GLN A 21 -18.36 8.43 0.03
N SER A 22 -17.40 8.00 -0.79
CA SER A 22 -17.53 6.80 -1.60
C SER A 22 -17.68 5.52 -0.77
N VAL A 23 -16.96 5.44 0.37
CA VAL A 23 -17.11 4.31 1.31
C VAL A 23 -18.50 4.30 1.95
N LEU A 24 -19.03 5.46 2.36
CA LEU A 24 -20.37 5.58 2.96
C LEU A 24 -21.50 5.28 1.98
N GLU A 25 -21.26 5.36 0.67
CA GLU A 25 -22.18 4.96 -0.41
C GLU A 25 -22.15 3.46 -0.69
N SER A 26 -21.31 2.69 0.01
CA SER A 26 -21.22 1.24 -0.15
C SER A 26 -22.56 0.55 0.11
N LYS A 27 -22.92 -0.41 -0.77
CA LYS A 27 -24.07 -1.30 -0.58
C LYS A 27 -23.86 -2.32 0.53
N TYR A 28 -22.60 -2.62 0.86
CA TYR A 28 -22.27 -3.45 2.01
C TYR A 28 -22.31 -2.58 3.27
N THR A 29 -23.16 -2.89 4.23
CA THR A 29 -23.44 -2.02 5.39
C THR A 29 -22.97 -2.58 6.72
N ASP A 30 -22.34 -3.76 6.74
CA ASP A 30 -21.91 -4.43 7.97
C ASP A 30 -20.45 -4.09 8.33
N TYR A 31 -20.13 -2.79 8.33
CA TYR A 31 -18.81 -2.27 8.65
C TYR A 31 -18.86 -1.07 9.60
N ASP A 32 -17.73 -0.77 10.23
CA ASP A 32 -17.44 0.50 10.89
C ASP A 32 -16.27 1.16 10.17
N LEU A 33 -16.25 2.51 10.12
CA LEU A 33 -15.24 3.28 9.40
C LEU A 33 -14.36 4.07 10.38
N TYR A 34 -13.06 3.84 10.28
CA TYR A 34 -12.00 4.56 10.98
C TYR A 34 -11.24 5.42 9.98
N VAL A 35 -10.96 6.66 10.33
CA VAL A 35 -10.04 7.51 9.56
C VAL A 35 -8.90 7.92 10.48
N VAL A 36 -7.69 7.57 10.09
CA VAL A 36 -6.48 7.98 10.78
C VAL A 36 -5.92 9.23 10.11
N ASP A 37 -5.99 10.33 10.81
CA ASP A 37 -5.26 11.53 10.42
C ASP A 37 -3.82 11.44 10.94
N ASN A 38 -2.89 11.29 10.04
CA ASN A 38 -1.49 11.01 10.35
C ASN A 38 -0.67 12.30 10.59
N ALA A 39 -1.19 13.16 11.48
CA ALA A 39 -0.67 14.49 11.80
C ALA A 39 -0.73 15.48 10.61
N SER A 40 -1.88 15.58 9.96
CA SER A 40 -2.09 16.58 8.91
C SER A 40 -2.12 18.00 9.44
N SER A 41 -1.63 18.94 8.64
CA SER A 41 -1.65 20.39 8.93
C SER A 41 -2.66 21.17 8.09
N ASP A 42 -3.43 20.49 7.22
CA ASP A 42 -4.37 21.09 6.27
C ASP A 42 -5.82 21.21 6.79
N GLY A 43 -6.05 20.86 8.05
CA GLY A 43 -7.38 20.86 8.68
C GLY A 43 -8.26 19.68 8.26
N SER A 44 -7.67 18.58 7.80
CA SER A 44 -8.39 17.34 7.43
C SER A 44 -9.22 16.79 8.58
N ALA A 45 -8.63 16.63 9.78
CA ALA A 45 -9.28 16.00 10.92
C ALA A 45 -10.53 16.75 11.37
N GLU A 46 -10.47 18.09 11.42
CA GLU A 46 -11.61 18.96 11.77
C GLU A 46 -12.71 18.85 10.73
N ALA A 47 -12.35 18.93 9.44
CA ALA A 47 -13.32 18.85 8.34
C ALA A 47 -14.05 17.50 8.30
N ILE A 48 -13.36 16.40 8.60
CA ILE A 48 -13.96 15.06 8.67
C ILE A 48 -14.95 14.99 9.82
N ARG A 49 -14.58 15.47 11.01
CA ARG A 49 -15.48 15.48 12.19
C ARG A 49 -16.71 16.35 11.96
N GLU A 50 -16.54 17.53 11.35
CA GLU A 50 -17.64 18.45 11.05
C GLU A 50 -18.62 17.85 10.04
N LYS A 51 -18.10 17.24 8.97
CA LYS A 51 -18.94 16.74 7.85
C LYS A 51 -19.63 15.41 8.19
N TYR A 52 -18.96 14.49 8.86
CA TYR A 52 -19.44 13.12 9.02
C TYR A 52 -19.86 12.73 10.44
N GLY A 53 -19.46 13.50 11.46
CA GLY A 53 -19.88 13.30 12.84
C GLY A 53 -19.63 11.88 13.34
N SER A 54 -20.69 11.23 13.83
CA SER A 54 -20.62 9.88 14.41
C SER A 54 -20.55 8.74 13.37
N GLN A 55 -20.65 9.04 12.07
CA GLN A 55 -20.56 8.02 11.03
C GLN A 55 -19.12 7.47 10.86
N VAL A 56 -18.13 8.24 11.34
CA VAL A 56 -16.71 7.96 11.19
C VAL A 56 -15.99 8.13 12.53
N THR A 57 -15.14 7.17 12.87
CA THR A 57 -14.24 7.31 14.02
C THR A 57 -12.92 7.94 13.56
N VAL A 58 -12.63 9.17 13.98
CA VAL A 58 -11.40 9.88 13.63
C VAL A 58 -10.34 9.68 14.71
N LEU A 59 -9.22 9.10 14.33
CA LEU A 59 -8.00 8.95 15.12
C LEU A 59 -6.96 9.95 14.63
N VAL A 60 -6.25 10.63 15.53
CA VAL A 60 -5.22 11.61 15.17
C VAL A 60 -3.90 11.19 15.78
N ASN A 61 -2.89 10.98 14.95
CA ASN A 61 -1.54 10.70 15.39
C ASN A 61 -0.83 12.02 15.81
N ALA A 62 0.07 11.92 16.79
CA ALA A 62 0.86 13.07 17.24
C ALA A 62 1.92 13.52 16.22
N GLU A 63 2.35 12.59 15.37
CA GLU A 63 3.31 12.81 14.29
C GLU A 63 2.99 11.92 13.08
N ASN A 64 3.59 12.22 11.92
CA ASN A 64 3.47 11.38 10.74
C ASN A 64 4.29 10.09 10.96
N LEU A 65 3.58 8.96 11.06
CA LEU A 65 4.13 7.61 11.26
C LEU A 65 4.36 6.86 9.94
N GLY A 66 4.24 7.53 8.78
CA GLY A 66 4.30 6.89 7.47
C GLY A 66 3.00 6.17 7.11
N GLY A 67 3.01 5.46 5.98
CA GLY A 67 1.84 4.70 5.50
C GLY A 67 1.51 3.55 6.45
N SER A 68 2.46 2.65 6.68
CA SER A 68 2.29 1.49 7.56
C SER A 68 1.92 1.86 9.00
N GLY A 69 2.60 2.82 9.61
CA GLY A 69 2.29 3.26 10.98
C GLY A 69 0.92 3.94 11.07
N GLY A 70 0.54 4.71 10.05
CA GLY A 70 -0.79 5.31 9.92
C GLY A 70 -1.88 4.24 9.84
N PHE A 71 -1.77 3.27 8.94
CA PHE A 71 -2.69 2.15 8.86
C PHE A 71 -2.76 1.38 10.18
N ASN A 72 -1.61 1.06 10.77
CA ASN A 72 -1.56 0.29 12.01
C ASN A 72 -2.22 0.99 13.19
N THR A 73 -2.23 2.31 13.25
CA THR A 73 -3.01 3.06 14.26
C THR A 73 -4.50 2.69 14.17
N GLY A 74 -5.06 2.70 12.96
CA GLY A 74 -6.45 2.33 12.71
C GLY A 74 -6.72 0.85 12.91
N LEU A 75 -5.83 -0.02 12.41
CA LEU A 75 -5.92 -1.47 12.53
C LEU A 75 -5.90 -1.92 14.00
N ARG A 76 -4.99 -1.38 14.83
CA ARG A 76 -4.98 -1.66 16.29
C ARG A 76 -6.30 -1.30 16.94
N LYS A 77 -6.85 -0.14 16.58
CA LYS A 77 -8.15 0.29 17.12
C LYS A 77 -9.31 -0.60 16.67
N ALA A 78 -9.31 -1.00 15.40
CA ALA A 78 -10.32 -1.89 14.87
C ALA A 78 -10.21 -3.30 15.47
N LEU A 79 -9.01 -3.83 15.70
CA LEU A 79 -8.81 -5.14 16.32
C LEU A 79 -9.42 -5.27 17.72
N GLU A 80 -9.60 -4.16 18.47
CA GLU A 80 -10.29 -4.16 19.76
C GLU A 80 -11.77 -4.56 19.65
N LYS A 81 -12.38 -4.46 18.45
CA LYS A 81 -13.82 -4.70 18.24
C LYS A 81 -14.15 -6.13 17.73
N GLY A 82 -13.15 -6.91 17.34
CA GLY A 82 -13.34 -8.30 16.93
C GLY A 82 -13.97 -8.47 15.54
N TYR A 83 -13.67 -7.60 14.58
CA TYR A 83 -14.06 -7.78 13.17
C TYR A 83 -13.44 -9.05 12.58
N GLU A 84 -14.10 -9.62 11.58
CA GLU A 84 -13.58 -10.77 10.81
C GLU A 84 -12.56 -10.31 9.78
N TYR A 85 -12.77 -9.13 9.21
CA TYR A 85 -11.96 -8.53 8.16
C TYR A 85 -11.57 -7.09 8.51
N LEU A 86 -10.37 -6.71 8.14
CA LEU A 86 -9.87 -5.34 8.19
C LEU A 86 -9.66 -4.86 6.74
N TYR A 87 -10.15 -3.67 6.40
CA TYR A 87 -10.09 -3.13 5.05
C TYR A 87 -9.30 -1.83 5.03
N CYS A 88 -8.09 -1.87 4.47
CA CYS A 88 -7.20 -0.71 4.30
C CYS A 88 -7.53 0.04 3.02
N LEU A 89 -7.58 1.36 3.10
CA LEU A 89 -7.84 2.28 2.00
C LEU A 89 -6.93 3.49 2.07
N ASP A 90 -6.34 3.89 0.94
CA ASP A 90 -5.69 5.18 0.82
C ASP A 90 -6.72 6.32 0.78
N ASN A 91 -6.29 7.52 1.16
CA ASN A 91 -7.14 8.70 1.20
C ASN A 91 -7.54 9.25 -0.17
N ASP A 92 -6.91 8.82 -1.24
CA ASP A 92 -7.10 9.30 -2.62
C ASP A 92 -7.66 8.23 -3.56
N VAL A 93 -8.47 7.33 -3.00
CA VAL A 93 -9.25 6.36 -3.77
C VAL A 93 -10.74 6.74 -3.79
N LEU A 94 -11.43 6.38 -4.87
CA LEU A 94 -12.87 6.31 -4.93
C LEU A 94 -13.27 4.84 -5.02
N VAL A 95 -14.09 4.40 -4.06
CA VAL A 95 -14.50 3.01 -3.89
C VAL A 95 -15.84 2.80 -4.59
N ASP A 96 -15.93 1.82 -5.52
CA ASP A 96 -17.23 1.43 -6.09
C ASP A 96 -18.17 0.90 -5.00
N GLU A 97 -19.46 1.19 -5.14
CA GLU A 97 -20.48 0.84 -4.15
C GLU A 97 -20.55 -0.66 -3.81
N ASN A 98 -20.09 -1.55 -4.71
CA ASN A 98 -20.06 -2.99 -4.51
C ASN A 98 -18.70 -3.50 -3.99
N ALA A 99 -17.63 -2.71 -4.13
CA ALA A 99 -16.24 -3.17 -3.94
C ALA A 99 -16.00 -3.88 -2.60
N MET A 100 -16.43 -3.30 -1.48
CA MET A 100 -16.27 -3.91 -0.16
C MET A 100 -17.01 -5.25 -0.05
N GLY A 101 -18.24 -5.32 -0.55
CA GLY A 101 -19.05 -6.54 -0.56
C GLY A 101 -18.43 -7.65 -1.37
N GLU A 102 -17.83 -7.34 -2.52
CA GLU A 102 -17.14 -8.30 -3.39
C GLU A 102 -15.90 -8.90 -2.72
N LEU A 103 -15.10 -8.08 -2.00
CA LEU A 103 -13.96 -8.58 -1.23
C LEU A 103 -14.41 -9.50 -0.08
N VAL A 104 -15.47 -9.14 0.63
CA VAL A 104 -16.03 -10.00 1.70
C VAL A 104 -16.53 -11.32 1.13
N ALA A 105 -17.32 -11.28 0.04
CA ALA A 105 -17.87 -12.49 -0.59
C ALA A 105 -16.75 -13.39 -1.13
N PHE A 106 -15.70 -12.82 -1.69
CA PHE A 106 -14.53 -13.57 -2.14
C PHE A 106 -13.85 -14.27 -0.96
N LEU A 107 -13.50 -13.53 0.08
CA LEU A 107 -12.83 -14.12 1.25
C LEU A 107 -13.72 -15.16 1.96
N ASP A 108 -15.04 -14.98 2.04
CA ASP A 108 -15.97 -15.95 2.62
C ASP A 108 -15.91 -17.31 1.89
N THR A 109 -15.73 -17.29 0.58
CA THR A 109 -15.72 -18.49 -0.26
C THR A 109 -14.32 -19.07 -0.51
N HIS A 110 -13.25 -18.34 -0.17
CA HIS A 110 -11.85 -18.75 -0.36
C HIS A 110 -11.07 -18.72 0.97
N PRO A 111 -11.26 -19.73 1.83
CA PRO A 111 -10.63 -19.75 3.16
C PRO A 111 -9.10 -19.87 3.12
N ASP A 112 -8.53 -20.28 2.00
CA ASP A 112 -7.10 -20.32 1.72
C ASP A 112 -6.50 -18.97 1.31
N SER A 113 -7.34 -17.95 1.10
CA SER A 113 -6.90 -16.58 0.83
C SER A 113 -6.89 -15.76 2.10
N GLY A 114 -5.73 -15.22 2.48
CA GLY A 114 -5.54 -14.38 3.66
C GLY A 114 -5.80 -12.90 3.38
N MET A 115 -5.55 -12.49 2.13
CA MET A 115 -5.70 -11.11 1.66
C MET A 115 -6.42 -11.06 0.32
N ALA A 116 -7.21 -10.01 0.11
CA ALA A 116 -7.87 -9.72 -1.15
C ALA A 116 -7.83 -8.21 -1.44
N GLY A 117 -7.36 -7.84 -2.64
CA GLY A 117 -7.32 -6.46 -3.13
C GLY A 117 -8.30 -6.24 -4.29
N SER A 118 -8.63 -4.98 -4.54
CA SER A 118 -9.48 -4.59 -5.65
C SER A 118 -8.70 -4.49 -6.96
N ARG A 119 -9.42 -4.50 -8.09
CA ARG A 119 -8.91 -4.00 -9.36
C ARG A 119 -8.82 -2.48 -9.28
N VAL A 120 -7.61 -1.97 -9.42
CA VAL A 120 -7.32 -0.54 -9.29
C VAL A 120 -7.19 0.07 -10.67
N TYR A 121 -8.03 1.05 -10.97
CA TYR A 121 -7.93 1.85 -12.19
C TYR A 121 -7.35 3.23 -11.92
N HIS A 122 -6.77 3.85 -12.95
CA HIS A 122 -6.38 5.25 -12.88
C HIS A 122 -7.62 6.16 -12.76
N MET A 123 -7.63 7.03 -11.76
CA MET A 123 -8.74 7.98 -11.57
C MET A 123 -8.85 8.96 -12.75
N GLU A 124 -7.73 9.40 -13.31
CA GLU A 124 -7.64 10.33 -14.44
C GLU A 124 -7.92 9.64 -15.80
N ASN A 125 -7.88 8.31 -15.84
CA ASN A 125 -8.17 7.52 -17.02
C ASN A 125 -8.91 6.23 -16.63
N PRO A 126 -10.18 6.33 -16.21
CA PRO A 126 -10.98 5.19 -15.79
C PRO A 126 -11.08 4.13 -16.90
N GLY A 127 -10.86 2.87 -16.53
CA GLY A 127 -10.82 1.73 -17.47
C GLY A 127 -9.41 1.31 -17.86
N VAL A 128 -8.38 2.10 -17.53
CA VAL A 128 -6.98 1.67 -17.63
C VAL A 128 -6.50 1.18 -16.26
N ILE A 129 -6.07 -0.06 -16.20
CA ILE A 129 -5.61 -0.72 -14.98
C ILE A 129 -4.30 -0.09 -14.51
N GLN A 130 -4.29 0.35 -13.27
CA GLN A 130 -3.11 0.80 -12.55
C GLN A 130 -2.41 -0.38 -11.86
N GLN A 131 -3.20 -1.26 -11.24
CA GLN A 131 -2.71 -2.46 -10.58
C GLN A 131 -3.80 -3.52 -10.44
N PHE A 132 -3.43 -4.78 -10.71
CA PHE A 132 -4.27 -5.94 -10.45
C PHE A 132 -3.38 -7.12 -10.07
N GLY A 133 -2.76 -7.03 -8.89
CA GLY A 133 -1.75 -7.94 -8.38
C GLY A 133 -0.31 -7.47 -8.68
N GLN A 134 0.61 -7.97 -7.87
CA GLN A 134 2.04 -7.68 -7.94
C GLN A 134 2.84 -8.95 -7.68
N ILE A 135 3.86 -9.21 -8.50
CA ILE A 135 4.80 -10.31 -8.33
C ILE A 135 6.11 -9.78 -7.77
N VAL A 136 6.71 -10.54 -6.86
CA VAL A 136 8.07 -10.32 -6.36
C VAL A 136 8.99 -11.28 -7.08
N ASP A 137 9.92 -10.75 -7.86
CA ASP A 137 10.86 -11.54 -8.64
C ASP A 137 12.24 -11.58 -7.97
N PHE A 138 12.59 -12.71 -7.36
CA PHE A 138 13.90 -12.96 -6.77
C PHE A 138 14.98 -13.29 -7.81
N LYS A 139 14.59 -13.53 -9.07
CA LYS A 139 15.58 -13.74 -10.14
C LYS A 139 16.24 -12.43 -10.53
N ASP A 140 15.44 -11.39 -10.67
CA ASP A 140 15.89 -10.06 -11.13
C ASP A 140 15.79 -9.00 -10.01
N TYR A 141 15.42 -9.42 -8.78
CA TYR A 141 15.28 -8.59 -7.56
C TYR A 141 14.42 -7.34 -7.80
N CYS A 142 13.24 -7.55 -8.34
CA CYS A 142 12.31 -6.47 -8.65
C CYS A 142 10.87 -6.86 -8.31
N THR A 143 9.94 -5.94 -8.52
CA THR A 143 8.52 -6.23 -8.49
C THR A 143 7.89 -5.87 -9.83
N GLU A 144 6.90 -6.64 -10.24
CA GLU A 144 6.12 -6.41 -11.45
C GLU A 144 4.64 -6.22 -11.11
N ALA A 145 4.09 -5.05 -11.46
CA ALA A 145 2.65 -4.81 -11.37
C ALA A 145 1.97 -5.52 -12.55
N LYS A 146 1.13 -6.51 -12.23
CA LYS A 146 0.39 -7.27 -13.24
C LYS A 146 -0.67 -6.40 -13.90
N PHE A 147 -0.84 -6.59 -15.20
CA PHE A 147 -1.84 -5.91 -16.03
C PHE A 147 -1.75 -4.37 -16.05
N LEU A 148 -0.65 -3.79 -15.60
CA LEU A 148 -0.44 -2.35 -15.66
C LEU A 148 -0.64 -1.81 -17.08
N GLY A 149 -1.48 -0.78 -17.23
CA GLY A 149 -1.78 -0.15 -18.51
C GLY A 149 -2.74 -0.93 -19.42
N LYS A 150 -3.21 -2.11 -18.99
CA LYS A 150 -4.24 -2.90 -19.69
C LYS A 150 -5.63 -2.35 -19.43
N THR A 151 -6.57 -2.81 -20.23
CA THR A 151 -8.00 -2.51 -20.11
C THR A 151 -8.81 -3.81 -20.02
N ASP A 152 -10.07 -3.74 -19.69
CA ASP A 152 -10.94 -4.94 -19.63
C ASP A 152 -11.04 -5.67 -20.98
N ALA A 153 -10.80 -4.97 -22.08
CA ALA A 153 -10.78 -5.59 -23.43
C ALA A 153 -9.57 -6.52 -23.65
N ASP A 154 -8.57 -6.45 -22.80
CA ASP A 154 -7.34 -7.27 -22.90
C ASP A 154 -7.47 -8.68 -22.27
N GLY A 155 -8.70 -9.09 -21.89
CA GLY A 155 -8.97 -10.43 -21.37
C GLY A 155 -8.43 -10.62 -19.95
N ILE A 156 -8.64 -9.63 -19.08
CA ILE A 156 -8.20 -9.67 -17.68
C ILE A 156 -9.02 -10.73 -16.90
N PRO A 157 -8.39 -11.58 -16.09
CA PRO A 157 -9.10 -12.59 -15.31
C PRO A 157 -10.00 -11.95 -14.24
N ASP A 158 -11.02 -12.70 -13.80
CA ASP A 158 -11.89 -12.29 -12.69
C ASP A 158 -11.15 -12.30 -11.34
N VAL A 159 -10.20 -13.20 -11.17
CA VAL A 159 -9.34 -13.33 -9.98
C VAL A 159 -7.90 -13.55 -10.42
N GLU A 160 -7.00 -12.81 -9.83
CA GLU A 160 -5.56 -12.98 -10.03
C GLU A 160 -4.86 -13.25 -8.69
N TYR A 161 -4.10 -14.33 -8.60
CA TYR A 161 -3.25 -14.61 -7.45
C TYR A 161 -1.84 -14.05 -7.66
N SER A 162 -1.27 -13.47 -6.62
CA SER A 162 -0.01 -12.75 -6.69
C SER A 162 0.72 -12.74 -5.34
N ASP A 163 1.88 -12.07 -5.28
CA ASP A 163 2.65 -11.96 -4.04
C ASP A 163 2.16 -10.80 -3.15
N ALA A 164 1.59 -9.78 -3.76
CA ALA A 164 1.06 -8.63 -3.04
C ALA A 164 -0.07 -7.93 -3.81
N VAL A 165 -0.83 -7.12 -3.10
CA VAL A 165 -1.83 -6.17 -3.61
C VAL A 165 -1.64 -4.83 -2.90
N ALA A 166 -1.95 -3.72 -3.57
CA ALA A 166 -1.75 -2.39 -3.00
C ALA A 166 -2.67 -2.11 -1.81
N ALA A 167 -2.13 -1.51 -0.76
CA ALA A 167 -2.89 -1.08 0.41
C ALA A 167 -3.92 0.02 0.11
N CYS A 168 -3.89 0.60 -1.08
CA CYS A 168 -4.92 1.56 -1.51
C CYS A 168 -6.32 0.95 -1.52
N SER A 169 -6.45 -0.40 -1.64
CA SER A 169 -7.69 -1.16 -1.44
C SER A 169 -7.36 -2.62 -1.13
N LEU A 170 -7.09 -2.92 0.13
CA LEU A 170 -6.67 -4.23 0.62
C LEU A 170 -7.51 -4.68 1.80
N MET A 171 -8.21 -5.81 1.68
CA MET A 171 -8.90 -6.48 2.77
C MET A 171 -8.08 -7.67 3.27
N VAL A 172 -7.93 -7.78 4.59
CA VAL A 172 -7.17 -8.83 5.26
C VAL A 172 -8.02 -9.53 6.32
N ARG A 173 -7.85 -10.86 6.44
CA ARG A 173 -8.46 -11.61 7.55
C ARG A 173 -7.83 -11.26 8.87
N LYS A 174 -8.65 -11.08 9.89
CA LYS A 174 -8.14 -10.93 11.26
C LYS A 174 -7.26 -12.10 11.69
N SER A 175 -7.66 -13.34 11.37
CA SER A 175 -6.87 -14.53 11.73
C SER A 175 -5.47 -14.52 11.13
N LEU A 176 -5.30 -13.98 9.94
CA LEU A 176 -3.97 -13.81 9.34
C LEU A 176 -3.16 -12.76 10.12
N ILE A 177 -3.78 -11.63 10.51
CA ILE A 177 -3.08 -10.62 11.32
C ILE A 177 -2.64 -11.21 12.67
N ASP A 178 -3.45 -12.07 13.27
CA ASP A 178 -3.09 -12.76 14.53
C ASP A 178 -1.85 -13.67 14.35
N GLU A 179 -1.59 -14.15 13.12
CA GLU A 179 -0.47 -15.04 12.80
C GLU A 179 0.78 -14.29 12.36
N ILE A 180 0.65 -13.36 11.41
CA ILE A 180 1.81 -12.67 10.80
C ILE A 180 2.06 -11.25 11.37
N GLY A 181 1.16 -10.74 12.19
CA GLY A 181 1.23 -9.38 12.70
C GLY A 181 0.64 -8.33 11.77
N LEU A 182 0.80 -7.08 12.17
CA LEU A 182 0.37 -5.90 11.43
C LEU A 182 1.34 -5.56 10.28
N MET A 183 1.00 -4.56 9.50
CA MET A 183 1.83 -4.05 8.40
C MET A 183 3.22 -3.63 8.90
N PRO A 184 4.32 -3.95 8.20
CA PRO A 184 5.69 -3.63 8.65
C PRO A 184 5.93 -2.12 8.80
N GLU A 185 6.06 -1.61 10.03
CA GLU A 185 6.26 -0.19 10.30
C GLU A 185 7.68 0.29 9.99
N ASP A 186 8.65 -0.62 9.95
CA ASP A 186 10.05 -0.33 9.65
C ASP A 186 10.24 0.27 8.24
N ASN A 187 9.29 0.04 7.36
CA ASN A 187 9.31 0.58 6.01
C ASN A 187 8.96 2.06 5.96
N PHE A 188 8.12 2.55 6.87
CA PHE A 188 7.59 3.92 6.92
C PHE A 188 6.75 4.30 5.68
N LEU A 189 7.28 4.12 4.46
CA LEU A 189 6.64 4.45 3.19
C LEU A 189 7.13 3.49 2.10
N TYR A 190 6.21 2.91 1.32
CA TYR A 190 6.47 1.92 0.28
C TYR A 190 7.05 0.59 0.78
N TRP A 191 6.78 -0.47 0.06
CA TRP A 191 7.17 -1.84 0.35
C TRP A 191 6.47 -2.47 1.57
N ASP A 192 5.73 -1.72 2.31
CA ASP A 192 4.96 -2.17 3.48
C ASP A 192 3.84 -3.15 3.10
N ASP A 193 3.04 -2.80 2.10
CA ASP A 193 2.01 -3.68 1.51
C ASP A 193 2.61 -4.87 0.76
N THR A 194 3.68 -4.65 0.02
CA THR A 194 4.42 -5.71 -0.68
C THR A 194 4.97 -6.72 0.31
N GLU A 195 5.63 -6.27 1.36
CA GLU A 195 6.19 -7.14 2.39
C GLU A 195 5.09 -7.87 3.16
N TRP A 196 3.99 -7.20 3.49
CA TRP A 196 2.87 -7.81 4.20
C TRP A 196 2.18 -8.91 3.38
N GLY A 197 1.97 -8.67 2.07
CA GLY A 197 1.49 -9.67 1.12
C GLY A 197 2.44 -10.86 0.99
N TYR A 198 3.74 -10.59 0.89
CA TYR A 198 4.75 -11.65 0.85
C TYR A 198 4.74 -12.51 2.14
N CYS A 199 4.59 -11.89 3.31
CA CYS A 199 4.44 -12.60 4.58
C CYS A 199 3.16 -13.47 4.62
N CYS A 200 2.07 -13.00 4.00
CA CYS A 200 0.84 -13.80 3.84
C CYS A 200 1.12 -15.10 3.07
N ASN A 201 1.86 -15.01 1.96
CA ASN A 201 2.26 -16.20 1.18
C ASN A 201 3.20 -17.12 1.98
N LEU A 202 4.17 -16.57 2.73
CA LEU A 202 5.04 -17.37 3.59
C LEU A 202 4.29 -18.12 4.69
N ALA A 203 3.18 -17.57 5.18
CA ALA A 203 2.28 -18.23 6.14
C ALA A 203 1.37 -19.30 5.48
N GLY A 204 1.50 -19.51 4.16
CA GLY A 204 0.75 -20.53 3.42
C GLY A 204 -0.63 -20.08 2.93
N TYR A 205 -0.97 -18.80 3.07
CA TYR A 205 -2.18 -18.22 2.50
C TYR A 205 -1.93 -17.60 1.14
N LYS A 206 -3.00 -17.41 0.38
CA LYS A 206 -2.95 -16.73 -0.92
C LYS A 206 -3.27 -15.24 -0.78
N VAL A 207 -2.65 -14.44 -1.62
CA VAL A 207 -3.02 -13.04 -1.89
C VAL A 207 -3.73 -12.99 -3.22
N ALA A 208 -4.94 -12.42 -3.27
CA ALA A 208 -5.77 -12.37 -4.46
C ALA A 208 -6.13 -10.93 -4.84
N SER A 209 -6.21 -10.65 -6.14
CA SER A 209 -6.88 -9.47 -6.68
C SER A 209 -8.23 -9.90 -7.24
N VAL A 210 -9.31 -9.21 -6.87
CA VAL A 210 -10.70 -9.54 -7.20
C VAL A 210 -11.24 -8.54 -8.22
N GLY A 211 -11.53 -9.01 -9.43
CA GLY A 211 -11.90 -8.17 -10.56
C GLY A 211 -13.25 -7.48 -10.42
N SER A 212 -14.21 -8.08 -9.70
CA SER A 212 -15.50 -7.47 -9.41
C SER A 212 -15.44 -6.37 -8.34
N SER A 213 -14.38 -6.34 -7.54
CA SER A 213 -14.08 -5.25 -6.61
C SER A 213 -13.28 -4.17 -7.33
N VAL A 214 -13.84 -2.98 -7.48
CA VAL A 214 -13.25 -1.90 -8.28
C VAL A 214 -13.01 -0.65 -7.44
N VAL A 215 -11.85 -0.03 -7.63
CA VAL A 215 -11.55 1.29 -7.10
C VAL A 215 -10.86 2.15 -8.16
N LEU A 216 -11.05 3.47 -8.07
CA LEU A 216 -10.29 4.46 -8.82
C LEU A 216 -9.24 5.06 -7.88
N HIS A 217 -7.97 5.05 -8.27
CA HIS A 217 -6.90 5.61 -7.45
C HIS A 217 -6.19 6.74 -8.19
N ARG A 218 -5.97 7.84 -7.47
CA ARG A 218 -5.26 9.00 -7.99
C ARG A 218 -3.75 8.76 -7.92
N MET A 219 -3.12 8.63 -9.06
CA MET A 219 -1.65 8.70 -9.07
C MET A 219 -1.19 10.10 -8.71
N GLY A 220 -0.19 10.18 -7.83
CA GLY A 220 0.50 11.44 -7.60
C GLY A 220 0.94 12.05 -8.92
N ALA A 221 0.66 13.34 -9.15
CA ALA A 221 1.07 14.03 -10.38
C ALA A 221 2.57 13.79 -10.61
N LYS A 222 2.95 13.42 -11.87
CA LYS A 222 4.35 13.38 -12.27
C LYS A 222 4.92 14.78 -12.06
N LYS A 223 5.65 14.97 -10.98
CA LYS A 223 6.34 16.24 -10.74
C LYS A 223 7.55 16.29 -11.65
N GLU A 224 7.76 17.41 -12.35
CA GLU A 224 8.98 17.66 -13.14
C GLU A 224 10.24 17.60 -12.27
N VAL A 225 10.10 17.89 -10.97
CA VAL A 225 11.18 17.78 -9.98
C VAL A 225 11.07 16.46 -9.26
N VAL A 226 12.14 15.66 -9.27
CA VAL A 226 12.24 14.41 -8.53
C VAL A 226 12.01 14.70 -7.04
N ASN A 227 10.93 14.14 -6.49
CA ASN A 227 10.69 14.19 -5.06
C ASN A 227 11.66 13.21 -4.38
N THR A 228 12.66 13.75 -3.69
CA THR A 228 13.71 12.95 -3.04
C THR A 228 13.19 12.11 -1.88
N PHE A 229 12.15 12.58 -1.20
CA PHE A 229 11.58 11.87 -0.04
C PHE A 229 10.98 10.49 -0.42
N PRO A 230 10.05 10.35 -1.39
CA PRO A 230 9.58 9.03 -1.83
C PRO A 230 10.68 8.19 -2.45
N THR A 231 11.62 8.79 -3.20
CA THR A 231 12.74 8.09 -3.82
C THR A 231 13.62 7.40 -2.78
N TYR A 232 13.91 8.07 -1.67
CA TYR A 232 14.70 7.49 -0.59
C TYR A 232 14.07 6.20 -0.05
N TYR A 233 12.79 6.24 0.35
CA TYR A 233 12.13 5.07 0.91
C TYR A 233 11.95 3.94 -0.12
N ALA A 234 11.62 4.27 -1.37
CA ALA A 234 11.49 3.27 -2.43
C ALA A 234 12.79 2.47 -2.62
N TRP A 235 13.95 3.14 -2.63
CA TRP A 235 15.26 2.50 -2.78
C TRP A 235 15.72 1.79 -1.51
N ARG A 236 15.63 2.42 -0.35
CA ARG A 236 16.03 1.81 0.93
C ARG A 236 15.26 0.51 1.18
N ASN A 237 13.94 0.56 1.04
CA ASN A 237 13.08 -0.56 1.37
C ASN A 237 13.14 -1.67 0.31
N TRP A 238 13.37 -1.32 -0.97
CA TRP A 238 13.69 -2.30 -2.01
C TRP A 238 14.89 -3.15 -1.64
N ILE A 239 16.01 -2.53 -1.30
CA ILE A 239 17.23 -3.21 -0.92
C ILE A 239 16.99 -4.01 0.37
N TYR A 240 16.37 -3.40 1.38
CA TYR A 240 16.06 -4.04 2.64
C TYR A 240 15.19 -5.30 2.48
N PHE A 241 14.15 -5.25 1.66
CA PHE A 241 13.26 -6.38 1.42
C PHE A 241 14.04 -7.57 0.87
N PHE A 242 14.80 -7.37 -0.20
CA PHE A 242 15.56 -8.46 -0.79
C PHE A 242 16.71 -8.94 0.10
N MET A 243 17.40 -8.06 0.84
CA MET A 243 18.38 -8.50 1.84
C MET A 243 17.77 -9.38 2.93
N LYS A 244 16.52 -9.11 3.31
CA LYS A 244 15.80 -9.87 4.35
C LYS A 244 15.36 -11.25 3.87
N TYR A 245 14.93 -11.38 2.62
CA TYR A 245 14.25 -12.58 2.14
C TYR A 245 15.05 -13.40 1.12
N THR A 246 16.15 -12.88 0.56
CA THR A 246 17.02 -13.62 -0.36
C THR A 246 17.87 -14.64 0.41
N PRO A 247 17.91 -15.92 -0.04
CA PRO A 247 18.82 -16.91 0.51
C PRO A 247 20.29 -16.47 0.44
N GLN A 248 21.08 -16.85 1.45
CA GLN A 248 22.45 -16.36 1.59
C GLN A 248 23.37 -16.78 0.41
N ASP A 249 23.12 -17.90 -0.18
CA ASP A 249 23.88 -18.40 -1.35
C ASP A 249 23.61 -17.60 -2.64
N GLU A 250 22.55 -16.78 -2.68
CA GLU A 250 22.23 -15.88 -3.79
C GLU A 250 22.67 -14.42 -3.53
N TRP A 251 23.25 -14.11 -2.38
CA TRP A 251 23.60 -12.74 -2.00
C TRP A 251 24.61 -12.06 -2.93
N GLU A 252 25.56 -12.80 -3.49
CA GLU A 252 26.55 -12.22 -4.46
C GLU A 252 25.82 -11.61 -5.63
N LYS A 253 24.91 -12.37 -6.26
CA LYS A 253 24.11 -11.91 -7.37
C LYS A 253 23.19 -10.73 -7.00
N MET A 254 22.56 -10.80 -5.83
CA MET A 254 21.72 -9.72 -5.31
C MET A 254 22.52 -8.43 -5.12
N CYS A 255 23.69 -8.51 -4.49
CA CYS A 255 24.57 -7.35 -4.28
C CYS A 255 25.04 -6.74 -5.61
N ASP A 256 25.41 -7.56 -6.58
CA ASP A 256 25.79 -7.09 -7.92
C ASP A 256 24.64 -6.34 -8.59
N THR A 257 23.41 -6.84 -8.47
CA THR A 257 22.22 -6.17 -9.01
C THR A 257 22.02 -4.80 -8.37
N PHE A 258 22.11 -4.70 -7.04
CA PHE A 258 21.95 -3.44 -6.34
C PHE A 258 23.05 -2.43 -6.68
N LEU A 259 24.30 -2.88 -6.69
CA LEU A 259 25.44 -2.01 -7.03
C LEU A 259 25.32 -1.49 -8.45
N ASN A 260 24.97 -2.34 -9.42
CA ASN A 260 24.76 -1.93 -10.80
C ASN A 260 23.62 -0.90 -10.91
N SER A 261 22.48 -1.13 -10.27
CA SER A 261 21.34 -0.21 -10.28
C SER A 261 21.68 1.14 -9.64
N VAL A 262 22.39 1.13 -8.51
CA VAL A 262 22.87 2.36 -7.85
C VAL A 262 23.86 3.10 -8.75
N PHE A 263 24.81 2.37 -9.37
CA PHE A 263 25.80 2.95 -10.27
C PHE A 263 25.16 3.59 -11.51
N GLU A 264 24.16 2.93 -12.11
CA GLU A 264 23.40 3.51 -13.23
C GLU A 264 22.75 4.85 -12.86
N VAL A 265 22.10 4.91 -11.69
CA VAL A 265 21.49 6.18 -11.22
C VAL A 265 22.54 7.25 -10.96
N GLN A 266 23.73 6.89 -10.43
CA GLN A 266 24.83 7.84 -10.26
C GLN A 266 25.34 8.37 -11.61
N TYR A 267 25.54 7.47 -12.56
CA TYR A 267 26.02 7.83 -13.90
C TYR A 267 25.01 8.75 -14.63
N GLU A 268 23.73 8.34 -14.68
CA GLU A 268 22.67 9.16 -15.27
C GLU A 268 22.50 10.50 -14.56
N GLY A 269 22.56 10.51 -13.23
CA GLY A 269 22.46 11.74 -12.43
C GLY A 269 23.56 12.74 -12.74
N MET A 270 24.79 12.26 -12.93
CA MET A 270 25.92 13.11 -13.36
C MET A 270 25.72 13.61 -14.79
N TYR A 271 25.30 12.75 -15.71
CA TYR A 271 25.11 13.09 -17.12
C TYR A 271 23.94 14.07 -17.34
N ARG A 272 22.83 13.88 -16.62
CA ARG A 272 21.61 14.70 -16.76
C ARG A 272 21.53 15.87 -15.76
N GLY A 273 22.46 15.98 -14.83
CA GLY A 273 22.44 16.99 -13.78
C GLY A 273 21.42 16.72 -12.66
N GLU A 274 20.93 15.47 -12.54
CA GLU A 274 19.97 15.04 -11.50
C GLU A 274 20.68 14.67 -10.18
N TYR A 275 21.59 15.53 -9.72
CA TYR A 275 22.47 15.25 -8.58
C TYR A 275 21.72 14.94 -7.28
N ASN A 276 20.55 15.56 -7.05
CA ASN A 276 19.75 15.31 -5.84
C ASN A 276 19.21 13.89 -5.81
N LYS A 277 18.73 13.36 -6.96
CA LYS A 277 18.28 11.96 -7.08
C LYS A 277 19.43 11.01 -6.81
N ALA A 278 20.57 11.22 -7.46
CA ALA A 278 21.76 10.39 -7.30
C ALA A 278 22.22 10.36 -5.84
N LYS A 279 22.32 11.52 -5.18
CA LYS A 279 22.65 11.64 -3.75
C LYS A 279 21.65 10.89 -2.87
N THR A 280 20.35 11.05 -3.12
CA THR A 280 19.30 10.39 -2.36
C THR A 280 19.39 8.86 -2.47
N VAL A 281 19.64 8.33 -3.67
CA VAL A 281 19.80 6.88 -3.88
C VAL A 281 21.04 6.34 -3.16
N MET A 282 22.14 7.10 -3.13
CA MET A 282 23.33 6.70 -2.34
C MET A 282 23.06 6.64 -0.86
N PHE A 283 22.34 7.62 -0.29
CA PHE A 283 21.95 7.57 1.12
C PHE A 283 21.00 6.41 1.40
N ALA A 284 20.02 6.17 0.53
CA ALA A 284 19.11 5.05 0.67
C ALA A 284 19.83 3.69 0.66
N TYR A 285 20.81 3.53 -0.21
CA TYR A 285 21.66 2.34 -0.28
C TYR A 285 22.49 2.19 1.00
N ASP A 286 23.19 3.24 1.43
CA ASP A 286 24.03 3.22 2.64
C ASP A 286 23.21 2.87 3.89
N ASP A 287 22.06 3.53 4.07
CA ASP A 287 21.15 3.26 5.18
C ASP A 287 20.60 1.84 5.15
N ALA A 288 20.27 1.32 3.96
CA ALA A 288 19.76 -0.06 3.83
C ALA A 288 20.79 -1.09 4.28
N ILE A 289 22.04 -1.00 3.81
CA ILE A 289 23.09 -1.95 4.16
C ILE A 289 23.55 -1.84 5.62
N HIS A 290 23.38 -0.66 6.26
CA HIS A 290 23.66 -0.43 7.66
C HIS A 290 22.46 -0.70 8.59
N GLY A 291 21.35 -1.15 8.05
CA GLY A 291 20.18 -1.54 8.84
C GLY A 291 19.34 -0.38 9.39
N VAL A 292 19.44 0.82 8.81
CA VAL A 292 18.59 1.96 9.18
C VAL A 292 17.15 1.71 8.76
N ARG A 293 16.20 1.86 9.68
CA ARG A 293 14.78 1.55 9.52
C ARG A 293 13.89 2.69 9.98
N GLY A 294 12.59 2.60 9.65
CA GLY A 294 11.61 3.58 10.08
C GLY A 294 11.73 4.91 9.37
N LYS A 295 11.32 5.99 10.05
CA LYS A 295 11.41 7.34 9.54
C LYS A 295 12.87 7.77 9.43
N ALA A 296 13.26 8.31 8.27
CA ALA A 296 14.58 8.89 8.08
C ALA A 296 14.79 10.09 9.02
N ALA A 297 16.02 10.28 9.48
CA ALA A 297 16.39 11.52 10.17
C ALA A 297 16.26 12.70 9.21
N ASP A 298 15.78 13.86 9.72
CA ASP A 298 15.59 15.09 8.95
C ASP A 298 16.92 15.64 8.40
#